data_a94e4d4bc612569d87fb85649756537c
#
_entry.id   a94e4d4bc612569d87fb85649756537c
#
_cell.length_a   1.000
_cell.length_b   1.000
_cell.length_c   1.000
_cell.angle_alpha   90.00
_cell.angle_beta   90.00
_cell.angle_gamma   90.00
#
_symmetry.space_group_name_H-M   'P 1'
#
loop_
_entity.id
_entity.type
_entity.pdbx_description
1 polymer ?
#
loop_
_entity_poly.entity_id
_entity_poly.type
_entity_poly.pdbx_seq_one_letter_code
_entity_poly.pdbx_strand_id
1 'polypeptide(L)'
;MKAISLTLLILAVGMTVQGKLVTKTVSYEQNGTKLEGYLAYDDSITDKGKVPGVVVFPEWWGLNDYVKGRAEQLAGLGFVAFAADMYGAGQSTTEPAKAKELSSPFYGKPLMAERAQAALDQLLKTGLVDESKVAAIGFCFGGSASLALAYSGAPLSGVVTFHGGLIPAPAGTAEKTKAKFLILHGALDPLVNKEAVDNFVKSMNDGKLDFQFIEYSGALHAFSNPNADKAHVAGLAYNAEAATRSWNQMKIFFGEIFGQ
;
A
#
# COMPACT_ATOMS: atom_id res chain seq x y z
N MET A 1 57.13 -39.44 -10.89
CA MET A 1 56.70 -38.38 -9.97
C MET A 1 55.63 -37.55 -10.69
N LYS A 2 54.34 -37.69 -10.32
CA LYS A 2 53.22 -36.95 -10.90
C LYS A 2 52.96 -35.72 -10.02
N ALA A 3 53.12 -34.55 -10.59
CA ALA A 3 52.79 -33.28 -9.88
C ALA A 3 51.27 -33.13 -9.82
N ILE A 4 50.70 -33.01 -8.61
CA ILE A 4 49.30 -32.69 -8.39
C ILE A 4 49.19 -31.16 -8.34
N SER A 5 48.56 -30.59 -9.35
CA SER A 5 48.26 -29.15 -9.41
C SER A 5 47.03 -28.86 -8.53
N LEU A 6 47.21 -28.14 -7.44
CA LEU A 6 46.13 -27.72 -6.53
C LEU A 6 45.56 -26.41 -7.06
N THR A 7 44.38 -26.45 -7.71
CA THR A 7 43.68 -25.24 -8.14
C THR A 7 42.92 -24.63 -6.97
N LEU A 8 43.38 -23.51 -6.51
CA LEU A 8 42.74 -22.72 -5.42
C LEU A 8 41.48 -22.04 -5.99
N LEU A 9 40.32 -22.54 -5.61
CA LEU A 9 39.03 -21.90 -5.93
C LEU A 9 38.80 -20.72 -4.96
N ILE A 10 39.04 -19.49 -5.42
CA ILE A 10 38.73 -18.28 -4.64
C ILE A 10 37.22 -18.06 -4.75
N LEU A 11 36.46 -18.40 -3.71
CA LEU A 11 35.10 -17.93 -3.54
C LEU A 11 35.13 -16.42 -3.28
N ALA A 12 34.76 -15.63 -4.27
CA ALA A 12 34.44 -14.23 -4.08
C ALA A 12 33.15 -14.14 -3.26
N VAL A 13 33.27 -13.90 -1.96
CA VAL A 13 32.14 -13.50 -1.12
C VAL A 13 31.76 -12.10 -1.57
N GLY A 14 30.75 -11.99 -2.39
CA GLY A 14 30.16 -10.71 -2.76
C GLY A 14 29.63 -10.04 -1.49
N MET A 15 30.31 -9.02 -0.99
CA MET A 15 29.75 -8.11 0.01
C MET A 15 28.54 -7.43 -0.61
N THR A 16 27.33 -7.84 -0.23
CA THR A 16 26.12 -7.05 -0.50
C THR A 16 26.28 -5.77 0.31
N VAL A 17 26.53 -4.66 -0.36
CA VAL A 17 26.45 -3.34 0.25
C VAL A 17 25.00 -3.17 0.66
N GLN A 18 24.73 -3.27 1.95
CA GLN A 18 23.41 -2.94 2.50
C GLN A 18 23.27 -1.41 2.42
N GLY A 19 22.34 -0.93 1.62
CA GLY A 19 22.10 0.49 1.49
C GLY A 19 21.55 1.11 2.78
N LYS A 20 21.52 2.41 2.81
CA LYS A 20 20.99 3.19 3.92
C LYS A 20 19.56 3.62 3.61
N LEU A 21 18.66 3.43 4.56
CA LEU A 21 17.30 3.98 4.47
C LEU A 21 17.35 5.51 4.37
N VAL A 22 16.78 6.06 3.31
CA VAL A 22 16.59 7.50 3.09
C VAL A 22 15.12 7.80 3.26
N THR A 23 14.81 8.80 4.08
CA THR A 23 13.45 9.27 4.30
C THR A 23 13.38 10.77 4.13
N LYS A 24 12.26 11.27 3.57
CA LYS A 24 12.03 12.70 3.35
C LYS A 24 10.56 13.04 3.51
N THR A 25 10.26 14.13 4.22
CA THR A 25 8.96 14.79 4.13
C THR A 25 8.91 15.56 2.82
N VAL A 26 7.84 15.39 2.05
CA VAL A 26 7.63 16.04 0.76
C VAL A 26 6.37 16.87 0.83
N SER A 27 6.53 18.20 0.74
CA SER A 27 5.40 19.14 0.66
C SER A 27 4.85 19.19 -0.76
N TYR A 28 3.54 19.13 -0.90
CA TYR A 28 2.84 19.24 -2.17
C TYR A 28 1.45 19.87 -1.97
N GLU A 29 0.69 20.06 -3.02
CA GLU A 29 -0.62 20.70 -2.96
C GLU A 29 -1.60 19.98 -3.88
N GLN A 30 -2.86 19.92 -3.47
CA GLN A 30 -3.95 19.48 -4.32
C GLN A 30 -5.18 20.36 -4.06
N ASN A 31 -5.62 21.07 -5.11
CA ASN A 31 -6.78 21.99 -5.08
C ASN A 31 -6.74 22.97 -3.89
N GLY A 32 -5.61 23.66 -3.68
CA GLY A 32 -5.42 24.63 -2.61
C GLY A 32 -5.17 24.03 -1.22
N THR A 33 -5.24 22.69 -1.06
CA THR A 33 -4.89 22.03 0.19
C THR A 33 -3.40 21.69 0.23
N LYS A 34 -2.70 22.25 1.21
CA LYS A 34 -1.29 21.90 1.48
C LYS A 34 -1.20 20.53 2.12
N LEU A 35 -0.30 19.69 1.63
CA LEU A 35 -0.11 18.31 2.00
C LEU A 35 1.36 18.03 2.30
N GLU A 36 1.63 17.07 3.16
CA GLU A 36 2.97 16.60 3.48
C GLU A 36 3.02 15.08 3.45
N GLY A 37 3.52 14.50 2.36
CA GLY A 37 3.75 13.06 2.26
C GLY A 37 5.11 12.65 2.80
N TYR A 38 5.31 11.33 2.90
CA TYR A 38 6.55 10.75 3.42
C TYR A 38 7.15 9.79 2.38
N LEU A 39 8.30 10.17 1.83
CA LEU A 39 9.08 9.36 0.90
C LEU A 39 10.08 8.49 1.67
N ALA A 40 10.18 7.21 1.30
CA ALA A 40 11.16 6.28 1.82
C ALA A 40 11.75 5.42 0.70
N TYR A 41 13.07 5.23 0.68
CA TYR A 41 13.77 4.32 -0.22
C TYR A 41 15.13 3.94 0.36
N ASP A 42 15.71 2.83 -0.10
CA ASP A 42 17.08 2.44 0.20
C ASP A 42 18.02 3.08 -0.83
N ASP A 43 19.11 3.74 -0.40
CA ASP A 43 20.01 4.47 -1.31
C ASP A 43 20.80 3.56 -2.26
N SER A 44 20.89 2.25 -1.97
CA SER A 44 21.50 1.29 -2.89
C SER A 44 20.75 1.14 -4.22
N ILE A 45 19.49 1.65 -4.30
CA ILE A 45 18.73 1.62 -5.55
C ILE A 45 19.24 2.67 -6.55
N THR A 46 19.91 3.74 -6.11
CA THR A 46 20.35 4.84 -6.99
C THR A 46 21.31 4.37 -8.08
N ASP A 47 22.07 3.31 -7.81
CA ASP A 47 23.02 2.71 -8.75
C ASP A 47 22.39 1.64 -9.65
N LYS A 48 21.14 1.23 -9.37
CA LYS A 48 20.43 0.18 -10.10
C LYS A 48 19.51 0.70 -11.22
N GLY A 49 19.39 2.02 -11.35
CA GLY A 49 18.42 2.65 -12.22
C GLY A 49 17.04 2.76 -11.57
N LYS A 50 15.99 2.90 -12.39
CA LYS A 50 14.62 3.00 -11.89
C LYS A 50 14.13 1.65 -11.35
N VAL A 51 13.47 1.69 -10.18
CA VAL A 51 12.92 0.52 -9.49
C VAL A 51 11.40 0.62 -9.35
N PRO A 52 10.67 -0.45 -9.00
CA PRO A 52 9.24 -0.35 -8.77
C PRO A 52 8.88 0.63 -7.65
N GLY A 53 7.76 1.33 -7.82
CA GLY A 53 7.24 2.31 -6.87
C GLY A 53 5.94 1.86 -6.19
N VAL A 54 5.75 2.25 -4.93
CA VAL A 54 4.54 1.93 -4.17
C VAL A 54 4.02 3.19 -3.48
N VAL A 55 2.79 3.60 -3.81
CA VAL A 55 2.07 4.62 -3.04
C VAL A 55 1.31 3.95 -1.91
N VAL A 56 1.42 4.50 -0.69
CA VAL A 56 0.89 3.91 0.54
C VAL A 56 -0.15 4.84 1.14
N PHE A 57 -1.38 4.35 1.32
CA PHE A 57 -2.48 5.14 1.88
C PHE A 57 -2.76 4.75 3.33
N PRO A 58 -2.87 5.77 4.23
CA PRO A 58 -3.05 5.55 5.66
C PRO A 58 -4.42 5.03 6.03
N GLU A 59 -4.53 4.50 7.25
CA GLU A 59 -5.82 4.35 7.92
C GLU A 59 -6.49 5.73 8.12
N TRP A 60 -7.70 5.74 8.61
CA TRP A 60 -8.46 6.97 8.90
C TRP A 60 -7.81 7.91 9.94
N TRP A 61 -6.72 7.46 10.57
CA TRP A 61 -5.93 8.27 11.49
C TRP A 61 -5.06 9.34 10.81
N GLY A 62 -4.90 9.29 9.49
CA GLY A 62 -4.00 10.13 8.71
C GLY A 62 -2.57 9.62 8.66
N LEU A 63 -1.65 10.44 8.15
CA LEU A 63 -0.24 10.11 7.99
C LEU A 63 0.48 10.07 9.33
N ASN A 64 0.54 8.90 9.95
CA ASN A 64 1.15 8.64 11.26
C ASN A 64 2.37 7.70 11.15
N ASP A 65 3.00 7.38 12.29
CA ASP A 65 4.21 6.55 12.33
C ASP A 65 3.96 5.12 11.85
N TYR A 66 2.73 4.58 11.97
CA TYR A 66 2.40 3.27 11.45
C TYR A 66 2.56 3.22 9.93
N VAL A 67 1.95 4.13 9.20
CA VAL A 67 2.00 4.14 7.74
C VAL A 67 3.38 4.56 7.22
N LYS A 68 4.09 5.47 7.92
CA LYS A 68 5.50 5.79 7.61
C LYS A 68 6.38 4.56 7.75
N GLY A 69 6.24 3.79 8.82
CA GLY A 69 6.98 2.53 9.01
C GLY A 69 6.66 1.48 7.95
N ARG A 70 5.43 1.46 7.40
CA ARG A 70 5.09 0.61 6.25
C ARG A 70 5.83 1.03 4.97
N ALA A 71 5.96 2.34 4.73
CA ALA A 71 6.78 2.85 3.63
C ALA A 71 8.26 2.49 3.80
N GLU A 72 8.79 2.57 5.02
CA GLU A 72 10.17 2.16 5.33
C GLU A 72 10.40 0.65 5.13
N GLN A 73 9.43 -0.19 5.51
CA GLN A 73 9.48 -1.63 5.26
C GLN A 73 9.52 -1.95 3.75
N LEU A 74 8.76 -1.21 2.93
CA LEU A 74 8.80 -1.33 1.47
C LEU A 74 10.15 -0.87 0.90
N ALA A 75 10.71 0.21 1.43
CA ALA A 75 12.06 0.66 1.08
C ALA A 75 13.12 -0.44 1.33
N GLY A 76 13.03 -1.12 2.48
CA GLY A 76 13.88 -2.27 2.81
C GLY A 76 13.69 -3.50 1.89
N LEU A 77 12.59 -3.55 1.13
CA LEU A 77 12.35 -4.56 0.09
C LEU A 77 12.84 -4.11 -1.32
N GLY A 78 13.42 -2.92 -1.42
CA GLY A 78 13.95 -2.38 -2.68
C GLY A 78 12.96 -1.55 -3.50
N PHE A 79 11.84 -1.12 -2.91
CA PHE A 79 10.89 -0.23 -3.54
C PHE A 79 11.16 1.24 -3.20
N VAL A 80 10.74 2.15 -4.07
CA VAL A 80 10.51 3.55 -3.68
C VAL A 80 9.09 3.65 -3.16
N ALA A 81 8.92 4.04 -1.89
CA ALA A 81 7.61 4.13 -1.26
C ALA A 81 7.24 5.57 -0.90
N PHE A 82 6.00 5.95 -1.15
CA PHE A 82 5.47 7.27 -0.80
C PHE A 82 4.19 7.12 0.02
N ALA A 83 4.27 7.43 1.32
CA ALA A 83 3.09 7.44 2.18
C ALA A 83 2.36 8.79 2.03
N ALA A 84 1.09 8.68 1.65
CA ALA A 84 0.25 9.81 1.30
C ALA A 84 -0.30 10.56 2.53
N ASP A 85 -0.32 11.88 2.46
CA ASP A 85 -1.21 12.70 3.29
C ASP A 85 -2.55 12.86 2.57
N MET A 86 -3.63 12.42 3.22
CA MET A 86 -4.97 12.52 2.67
C MET A 86 -5.74 13.74 3.18
N TYR A 87 -5.34 14.30 4.33
CA TYR A 87 -6.15 15.29 5.04
C TYR A 87 -5.62 16.70 4.96
N GLY A 88 -4.32 16.87 4.96
CA GLY A 88 -3.63 18.16 4.99
C GLY A 88 -2.43 18.14 5.91
N ALA A 89 -1.46 19.00 5.64
CA ALA A 89 -0.19 19.05 6.36
C ALA A 89 -0.40 19.11 7.90
N GLY A 90 0.18 18.11 8.58
CA GLY A 90 0.10 17.97 10.04
C GLY A 90 -1.25 17.46 10.57
N GLN A 91 -2.19 17.07 9.70
CA GLN A 91 -3.49 16.54 10.14
C GLN A 91 -3.44 15.01 10.30
N SER A 92 -3.24 14.58 11.54
CA SER A 92 -3.43 13.21 11.98
C SER A 92 -4.07 13.22 13.37
N THR A 93 -4.68 12.10 13.79
CA THR A 93 -5.37 12.02 15.06
C THR A 93 -5.36 10.61 15.63
N THR A 94 -5.54 10.47 16.92
CA THR A 94 -5.83 9.21 17.61
C THR A 94 -7.28 9.14 18.11
N GLU A 95 -8.05 10.24 17.94
CA GLU A 95 -9.42 10.37 18.41
C GLU A 95 -10.41 9.91 17.34
N PRO A 96 -11.25 8.88 17.58
CA PRO A 96 -12.19 8.33 16.60
C PRO A 96 -13.16 9.35 16.01
N ALA A 97 -13.67 10.27 16.84
CA ALA A 97 -14.58 11.32 16.38
C ALA A 97 -13.90 12.26 15.37
N LYS A 98 -12.64 12.65 15.64
CA LYS A 98 -11.86 13.48 14.72
C LYS A 98 -11.46 12.74 13.47
N ALA A 99 -11.09 11.45 13.56
CA ALA A 99 -10.80 10.61 12.41
C ALA A 99 -12.02 10.50 11.48
N LYS A 100 -13.23 10.32 12.05
CA LYS A 100 -14.48 10.31 11.29
C LYS A 100 -14.75 11.66 10.62
N GLU A 101 -14.53 12.78 11.31
CA GLU A 101 -14.67 14.12 10.73
C GLU A 101 -13.74 14.30 9.52
N LEU A 102 -12.45 13.94 9.66
CA LEU A 102 -11.44 14.09 8.62
C LEU A 102 -11.69 13.17 7.40
N SER A 103 -12.14 11.94 7.63
CA SER A 103 -12.34 10.96 6.57
C SER A 103 -13.68 11.09 5.82
N SER A 104 -14.73 11.60 6.50
CA SER A 104 -16.09 11.67 5.93
C SER A 104 -16.19 12.40 4.58
N PRO A 105 -15.44 13.49 4.33
CA PRO A 105 -15.54 14.21 3.05
C PRO A 105 -15.09 13.41 1.83
N PHE A 106 -14.41 12.29 2.02
CA PHE A 106 -13.84 11.48 0.94
C PHE A 106 -14.79 10.40 0.42
N TYR A 107 -15.65 9.85 1.29
CA TYR A 107 -16.51 8.72 0.91
C TYR A 107 -17.56 9.11 -0.12
N GLY A 108 -17.60 8.34 -1.23
CA GLY A 108 -18.52 8.59 -2.34
C GLY A 108 -18.26 9.89 -3.11
N LYS A 109 -17.08 10.48 -2.97
CA LYS A 109 -16.69 11.72 -3.64
C LYS A 109 -15.45 11.53 -4.51
N PRO A 110 -15.31 12.30 -5.61
CA PRO A 110 -14.11 12.32 -6.45
C PRO A 110 -12.82 12.66 -5.69
N LEU A 111 -12.94 13.44 -4.61
CA LEU A 111 -11.83 13.88 -3.78
C LEU A 111 -10.92 12.73 -3.32
N MET A 112 -11.47 11.52 -3.09
CA MET A 112 -10.66 10.36 -2.68
C MET A 112 -9.66 9.98 -3.78
N ALA A 113 -10.10 9.83 -5.00
CA ALA A 113 -9.24 9.49 -6.14
C ALA A 113 -8.30 10.66 -6.50
N GLU A 114 -8.79 11.88 -6.49
CA GLU A 114 -7.99 13.09 -6.79
C GLU A 114 -6.84 13.28 -5.80
N ARG A 115 -7.11 13.08 -4.50
CA ARG A 115 -6.09 13.18 -3.46
C ARG A 115 -5.08 12.04 -3.54
N ALA A 116 -5.56 10.82 -3.84
CA ALA A 116 -4.71 9.66 -4.07
C ALA A 116 -3.81 9.85 -5.32
N GLN A 117 -4.35 10.43 -6.40
CA GLN A 117 -3.58 10.75 -7.61
C GLN A 117 -2.48 11.76 -7.32
N ALA A 118 -2.76 12.80 -6.53
CA ALA A 118 -1.75 13.79 -6.16
C ALA A 118 -0.55 13.16 -5.42
N ALA A 119 -0.80 12.15 -4.57
CA ALA A 119 0.26 11.39 -3.91
C ALA A 119 1.06 10.51 -4.88
N LEU A 120 0.37 9.82 -5.81
CA LEU A 120 1.01 9.05 -6.88
C LEU A 120 1.92 9.95 -7.73
N ASP A 121 1.46 11.14 -8.06
CA ASP A 121 2.25 12.11 -8.84
C ASP A 121 3.55 12.50 -8.11
N GLN A 122 3.54 12.61 -6.76
CA GLN A 122 4.76 12.87 -6.01
C GLN A 122 5.74 11.69 -6.04
N LEU A 123 5.23 10.46 -5.95
CA LEU A 123 6.06 9.27 -6.11
C LEU A 123 6.77 9.26 -7.47
N LEU A 124 6.04 9.52 -8.56
CA LEU A 124 6.60 9.53 -9.92
C LEU A 124 7.58 10.70 -10.13
N LYS A 125 7.33 11.88 -9.55
CA LYS A 125 8.22 13.05 -9.62
C LYS A 125 9.59 12.82 -8.97
N THR A 126 9.77 11.78 -8.17
CA THR A 126 11.09 11.43 -7.62
C THR A 126 12.13 11.12 -8.70
N GLY A 127 11.68 10.67 -9.88
CA GLY A 127 12.54 10.18 -10.96
C GLY A 127 13.21 8.84 -10.70
N LEU A 128 12.98 8.24 -9.51
CA LEU A 128 13.55 6.95 -9.07
C LEU A 128 12.71 5.75 -9.49
N VAL A 129 11.45 5.96 -9.91
CA VAL A 129 10.47 4.91 -10.14
C VAL A 129 10.39 4.52 -11.62
N ASP A 130 10.35 3.22 -11.88
CA ASP A 130 9.90 2.66 -13.15
C ASP A 130 8.37 2.82 -13.24
N GLU A 131 7.91 3.77 -14.03
CA GLU A 131 6.50 4.12 -14.17
C GLU A 131 5.61 2.97 -14.70
N SER A 132 6.22 1.95 -15.30
CA SER A 132 5.53 0.73 -15.71
C SER A 132 5.35 -0.29 -14.57
N LYS A 133 5.98 -0.05 -13.40
CA LYS A 133 5.99 -0.93 -12.23
C LYS A 133 5.57 -0.18 -10.97
N VAL A 134 4.31 0.25 -10.95
CA VAL A 134 3.75 1.03 -9.83
C VAL A 134 2.58 0.29 -9.20
N ALA A 135 2.58 0.19 -7.87
CA ALA A 135 1.45 -0.34 -7.11
C ALA A 135 0.92 0.68 -6.08
N ALA A 136 -0.32 0.47 -5.68
CA ALA A 136 -0.93 1.17 -4.56
C ALA A 136 -1.23 0.18 -3.43
N ILE A 137 -0.87 0.51 -2.19
CA ILE A 137 -1.34 -0.24 -1.03
C ILE A 137 -2.09 0.68 -0.07
N GLY A 138 -3.07 0.14 0.63
CA GLY A 138 -3.84 0.93 1.58
C GLY A 138 -4.39 0.12 2.75
N PHE A 139 -4.50 0.79 3.88
CA PHE A 139 -4.93 0.23 5.16
C PHE A 139 -6.25 0.88 5.57
N CYS A 140 -7.30 0.11 5.90
CA CYS A 140 -8.61 0.64 6.32
C CYS A 140 -9.19 1.64 5.28
N PHE A 141 -9.34 2.92 5.64
CA PHE A 141 -9.69 4.03 4.75
C PHE A 141 -8.78 4.10 3.51
N GLY A 142 -7.48 3.87 3.70
CA GLY A 142 -6.51 3.83 2.61
C GLY A 142 -6.74 2.71 1.62
N GLY A 143 -7.36 1.60 2.04
CA GLY A 143 -7.81 0.56 1.12
C GLY A 143 -8.83 1.09 0.12
N SER A 144 -9.81 1.86 0.61
CA SER A 144 -10.77 2.56 -0.25
C SER A 144 -10.06 3.56 -1.20
N ALA A 145 -9.06 4.30 -0.70
CA ALA A 145 -8.30 5.25 -1.52
C ALA A 145 -7.51 4.56 -2.64
N SER A 146 -6.89 3.41 -2.34
CA SER A 146 -6.17 2.59 -3.33
C SER A 146 -7.11 2.09 -4.44
N LEU A 147 -8.30 1.60 -4.07
CA LEU A 147 -9.32 1.16 -5.01
C LEU A 147 -9.82 2.34 -5.86
N ALA A 148 -10.15 3.48 -5.24
CA ALA A 148 -10.62 4.67 -5.95
C ALA A 148 -9.59 5.18 -6.96
N LEU A 149 -8.29 5.14 -6.61
CA LEU A 149 -7.20 5.50 -7.52
C LEU A 149 -7.15 4.57 -8.74
N ALA A 150 -7.24 3.26 -8.55
CA ALA A 150 -7.26 2.31 -9.68
C ALA A 150 -8.50 2.49 -10.56
N TYR A 151 -9.67 2.68 -9.96
CA TYR A 151 -10.93 2.87 -10.69
C TYR A 151 -10.97 4.18 -11.47
N SER A 152 -10.19 5.19 -11.09
CA SER A 152 -10.04 6.42 -11.85
C SER A 152 -9.20 6.25 -13.13
N GLY A 153 -8.48 5.13 -13.27
CA GLY A 153 -7.64 4.84 -14.43
C GLY A 153 -6.16 5.18 -14.23
N ALA A 154 -5.72 5.37 -12.98
CA ALA A 154 -4.29 5.54 -12.69
C ALA A 154 -3.47 4.35 -13.22
N PRO A 155 -2.24 4.59 -13.75
CA PRO A 155 -1.42 3.57 -14.39
C PRO A 155 -0.74 2.66 -13.35
N LEU A 156 -1.54 1.84 -12.68
CA LEU A 156 -1.08 0.90 -11.66
C LEU A 156 -0.96 -0.52 -12.22
N SER A 157 0.11 -1.22 -11.85
CA SER A 157 0.26 -2.67 -12.07
C SER A 157 -0.60 -3.47 -11.08
N GLY A 158 -0.79 -2.96 -9.87
CA GLY A 158 -1.61 -3.63 -8.88
C GLY A 158 -2.01 -2.77 -7.69
N VAL A 159 -3.03 -3.27 -6.99
CA VAL A 159 -3.58 -2.69 -5.76
C VAL A 159 -3.62 -3.74 -4.67
N VAL A 160 -3.19 -3.39 -3.46
CA VAL A 160 -3.32 -4.25 -2.28
C VAL A 160 -4.09 -3.50 -1.20
N THR A 161 -5.13 -4.11 -0.66
CA THR A 161 -5.84 -3.57 0.50
C THR A 161 -5.65 -4.46 1.73
N PHE A 162 -5.31 -3.85 2.85
CA PHE A 162 -5.24 -4.50 4.16
C PHE A 162 -6.42 -4.04 4.99
N HIS A 163 -7.32 -4.96 5.37
CA HIS A 163 -8.57 -4.62 6.09
C HIS A 163 -9.24 -3.34 5.54
N GLY A 164 -9.25 -3.21 4.22
CA GLY A 164 -9.73 -2.00 3.54
C GLY A 164 -11.25 -1.89 3.55
N GLY A 165 -11.74 -0.64 3.54
CA GLY A 165 -13.11 -0.39 3.14
C GLY A 165 -13.29 -0.77 1.67
N LEU A 166 -14.24 -1.67 1.40
CA LEU A 166 -14.47 -2.24 0.07
C LEU A 166 -15.42 -1.35 -0.72
N ILE A 167 -14.89 -0.66 -1.73
CA ILE A 167 -15.70 0.11 -2.70
C ILE A 167 -15.99 -0.81 -3.88
N PRO A 168 -17.27 -1.13 -4.18
CA PRO A 168 -17.61 -1.89 -5.37
C PRO A 168 -17.08 -1.23 -6.65
N ALA A 169 -16.56 -2.04 -7.57
CA ALA A 169 -16.04 -1.53 -8.84
C ALA A 169 -17.18 -0.93 -9.69
N PRO A 170 -17.09 0.33 -10.12
CA PRO A 170 -18.03 0.92 -11.04
C PRO A 170 -18.06 0.17 -12.39
N ALA A 171 -19.18 0.19 -13.08
CA ALA A 171 -19.26 -0.29 -14.46
C ALA A 171 -18.22 0.40 -15.36
N GLY A 172 -17.59 -0.34 -16.25
CA GLY A 172 -16.54 0.19 -17.14
C GLY A 172 -15.15 0.35 -16.49
N THR A 173 -14.94 -0.18 -15.29
CA THR A 173 -13.61 -0.12 -14.63
C THR A 173 -12.55 -0.88 -15.42
N ALA A 174 -12.85 -2.06 -15.99
CA ALA A 174 -11.88 -2.85 -16.76
C ALA A 174 -11.37 -2.16 -18.05
N GLU A 175 -12.11 -1.18 -18.55
CA GLU A 175 -11.69 -0.37 -19.68
C GLU A 175 -10.68 0.72 -19.28
N LYS A 176 -10.70 1.11 -17.99
CA LYS A 176 -9.86 2.19 -17.45
C LYS A 176 -8.59 1.70 -16.82
N THR A 177 -8.60 0.52 -16.20
CA THR A 177 -7.44 0.02 -15.45
C THR A 177 -7.02 -1.38 -15.91
N LYS A 178 -5.71 -1.64 -15.85
CA LYS A 178 -5.11 -2.97 -16.03
C LYS A 178 -4.54 -3.51 -14.72
N ALA A 179 -4.75 -2.79 -13.63
CA ALA A 179 -4.30 -3.22 -12.31
C ALA A 179 -4.90 -4.57 -11.94
N LYS A 180 -4.09 -5.42 -11.31
CA LYS A 180 -4.56 -6.61 -10.57
C LYS A 180 -4.84 -6.20 -9.13
N PHE A 181 -5.72 -6.94 -8.45
CA PHE A 181 -6.15 -6.57 -7.10
C PHE A 181 -5.89 -7.71 -6.12
N LEU A 182 -5.28 -7.39 -4.98
CA LEU A 182 -5.13 -8.28 -3.84
C LEU A 182 -5.87 -7.69 -2.63
N ILE A 183 -6.91 -8.38 -2.18
CA ILE A 183 -7.77 -7.95 -1.08
C ILE A 183 -7.50 -8.84 0.12
N LEU A 184 -6.98 -8.26 1.20
CA LEU A 184 -6.58 -8.95 2.43
C LEU A 184 -7.53 -8.54 3.54
N HIS A 185 -8.47 -9.44 3.88
CA HIS A 185 -9.63 -9.15 4.72
C HIS A 185 -9.60 -9.94 6.03
N GLY A 186 -10.11 -9.35 7.11
CA GLY A 186 -10.33 -10.06 8.37
C GLY A 186 -11.66 -10.80 8.36
N ALA A 187 -11.64 -12.13 8.52
CA ALA A 187 -12.86 -12.94 8.45
C ALA A 187 -13.92 -12.62 9.53
N LEU A 188 -13.53 -11.90 10.59
CA LEU A 188 -14.42 -11.44 11.66
C LEU A 188 -14.58 -9.92 11.69
N ASP A 189 -14.26 -9.23 10.58
CA ASP A 189 -14.33 -7.77 10.48
C ASP A 189 -15.79 -7.28 10.56
N PRO A 190 -16.20 -6.59 11.65
CA PRO A 190 -17.57 -6.14 11.79
C PRO A 190 -17.85 -4.81 11.07
N LEU A 191 -16.80 -4.10 10.63
CA LEU A 191 -16.93 -2.81 9.96
C LEU A 191 -17.15 -2.98 8.46
N VAL A 192 -16.67 -4.11 7.89
CA VAL A 192 -16.90 -4.50 6.51
C VAL A 192 -17.60 -5.87 6.54
N ASN A 193 -18.92 -5.82 6.66
CA ASN A 193 -19.73 -7.01 6.85
C ASN A 193 -19.85 -7.88 5.58
N LYS A 194 -20.39 -9.07 5.75
CA LYS A 194 -20.55 -10.04 4.65
C LYS A 194 -21.28 -9.46 3.43
N GLU A 195 -22.29 -8.65 3.62
CA GLU A 195 -23.03 -8.03 2.51
C GLU A 195 -22.13 -7.11 1.68
N ALA A 196 -21.29 -6.28 2.36
CA ALA A 196 -20.31 -5.43 1.69
C ALA A 196 -19.28 -6.26 0.93
N VAL A 197 -18.81 -7.38 1.50
CA VAL A 197 -17.89 -8.32 0.84
C VAL A 197 -18.54 -8.93 -0.39
N ASP A 198 -19.78 -9.47 -0.27
CA ASP A 198 -20.50 -10.11 -1.37
C ASP A 198 -20.73 -9.10 -2.53
N ASN A 199 -21.14 -7.88 -2.21
CA ASN A 199 -21.34 -6.81 -3.20
C ASN A 199 -20.04 -6.43 -3.89
N PHE A 200 -18.93 -6.33 -3.16
CA PHE A 200 -17.61 -6.06 -3.72
C PHE A 200 -17.19 -7.18 -4.67
N VAL A 201 -17.16 -8.43 -4.21
CA VAL A 201 -16.78 -9.60 -5.02
C VAL A 201 -17.64 -9.72 -6.27
N LYS A 202 -18.97 -9.51 -6.14
CA LYS A 202 -19.87 -9.47 -7.28
C LYS A 202 -19.45 -8.41 -8.29
N SER A 203 -19.18 -7.19 -7.85
CA SER A 203 -18.79 -6.08 -8.74
C SER A 203 -17.48 -6.35 -9.49
N MET A 204 -16.49 -6.97 -8.81
CA MET A 204 -15.22 -7.35 -9.41
C MET A 204 -15.40 -8.42 -10.51
N ASN A 205 -16.25 -9.43 -10.23
CA ASN A 205 -16.57 -10.49 -11.21
C ASN A 205 -17.37 -9.94 -12.40
N ASP A 206 -18.41 -9.15 -12.15
CA ASP A 206 -19.21 -8.52 -13.22
C ASP A 206 -18.34 -7.61 -14.11
N GLY A 207 -17.40 -6.90 -13.49
CA GLY A 207 -16.40 -6.06 -14.15
C GLY A 207 -15.27 -6.85 -14.83
N LYS A 208 -15.19 -8.17 -14.67
CA LYS A 208 -14.11 -9.03 -15.19
C LYS A 208 -12.72 -8.53 -14.79
N LEU A 209 -12.60 -8.03 -13.56
CA LEU A 209 -11.33 -7.57 -13.00
C LEU A 209 -10.52 -8.76 -12.47
N ASP A 210 -9.20 -8.70 -12.62
CA ASP A 210 -8.28 -9.71 -12.07
C ASP A 210 -8.06 -9.44 -10.58
N PHE A 211 -8.58 -10.30 -9.70
CA PHE A 211 -8.48 -10.10 -8.26
C PHE A 211 -8.30 -11.40 -7.48
N GLN A 212 -7.63 -11.28 -6.34
CA GLN A 212 -7.54 -12.29 -5.29
C GLN A 212 -8.18 -11.71 -4.03
N PHE A 213 -9.06 -12.49 -3.39
CA PHE A 213 -9.69 -12.13 -2.12
C PHE A 213 -9.34 -13.17 -1.06
N ILE A 214 -8.65 -12.75 0.00
CA ILE A 214 -8.14 -13.63 1.06
C ILE A 214 -8.70 -13.19 2.40
N GLU A 215 -9.38 -14.09 3.08
CA GLU A 215 -9.88 -13.90 4.43
C GLU A 215 -8.97 -14.58 5.45
N TYR A 216 -8.63 -13.84 6.51
CA TYR A 216 -7.82 -14.34 7.62
C TYR A 216 -8.71 -14.70 8.80
N SER A 217 -8.76 -15.99 9.13
CA SER A 217 -9.55 -16.53 10.25
C SER A 217 -9.18 -15.85 11.57
N GLY A 218 -10.17 -15.48 12.37
CA GLY A 218 -9.96 -14.84 13.66
C GLY A 218 -9.49 -13.39 13.63
N ALA A 219 -9.27 -12.80 12.44
CA ALA A 219 -8.84 -11.42 12.31
C ALA A 219 -10.04 -10.47 12.26
N LEU A 220 -9.94 -9.38 13.01
CA LEU A 220 -10.86 -8.23 13.00
C LEU A 220 -10.38 -7.15 12.05
N HIS A 221 -11.05 -5.99 12.01
CA HIS A 221 -10.55 -4.80 11.32
C HIS A 221 -9.22 -4.34 11.91
N ALA A 222 -8.38 -3.67 11.13
CA ALA A 222 -7.05 -3.18 11.53
C ALA A 222 -6.07 -4.29 11.97
N PHE A 223 -6.28 -5.55 11.59
CA PHE A 223 -5.47 -6.70 12.03
C PHE A 223 -3.97 -6.53 11.76
N SER A 224 -3.58 -5.73 10.79
CA SER A 224 -2.17 -5.53 10.45
C SER A 224 -1.48 -4.44 11.27
N ASN A 225 -2.24 -3.64 12.05
CA ASN A 225 -1.69 -2.54 12.84
C ASN A 225 -1.42 -2.97 14.28
N PRO A 226 -0.15 -3.05 14.76
CA PRO A 226 0.16 -3.46 16.11
C PRO A 226 -0.33 -2.48 17.20
N ASN A 227 -0.81 -1.31 16.81
CA ASN A 227 -1.39 -0.32 17.73
C ASN A 227 -2.94 -0.31 17.69
N ALA A 228 -3.59 -1.23 16.96
CA ALA A 228 -5.04 -1.23 16.80
C ALA A 228 -5.78 -1.26 18.14
N ASP A 229 -5.32 -2.08 19.09
CA ASP A 229 -5.92 -2.23 20.42
C ASP A 229 -5.88 -0.95 21.25
N LYS A 230 -4.91 -0.06 21.01
CA LYS A 230 -4.75 1.22 21.72
C LYS A 230 -5.82 2.25 21.34
N ALA A 231 -6.49 2.05 20.23
CA ALA A 231 -7.54 2.95 19.78
C ALA A 231 -8.86 2.80 20.58
N HIS A 232 -9.03 1.69 21.32
CA HIS A 232 -10.23 1.35 22.08
C HIS A 232 -11.53 1.46 21.27
N VAL A 233 -11.46 1.16 19.97
CA VAL A 233 -12.60 1.12 19.05
C VAL A 233 -13.06 -0.32 18.88
N ALA A 234 -14.33 -0.57 19.16
CA ALA A 234 -14.91 -1.91 19.00
C ALA A 234 -14.75 -2.41 17.55
N GLY A 235 -14.32 -3.65 17.40
CA GLY A 235 -14.11 -4.27 16.10
C GLY A 235 -12.71 -4.05 15.49
N LEU A 236 -11.84 -3.29 16.13
CA LEU A 236 -10.43 -3.15 15.77
C LEU A 236 -9.58 -3.99 16.72
N ALA A 237 -8.71 -4.83 16.16
CA ALA A 237 -7.70 -5.54 16.95
C ALA A 237 -6.53 -6.00 16.09
N TYR A 238 -5.32 -6.00 16.66
CA TYR A 238 -4.14 -6.58 16.04
C TYR A 238 -4.21 -8.11 16.04
N ASN A 239 -3.80 -8.72 14.93
CA ASN A 239 -3.63 -10.16 14.83
C ASN A 239 -2.27 -10.45 14.17
N ALA A 240 -1.29 -10.89 14.97
CA ALA A 240 0.09 -11.06 14.53
C ALA A 240 0.23 -12.07 13.36
N GLU A 241 -0.55 -13.16 13.39
CA GLU A 241 -0.50 -14.16 12.34
C GLU A 241 -1.09 -13.62 11.03
N ALA A 242 -2.25 -12.98 11.08
CA ALA A 242 -2.88 -12.37 9.92
C ALA A 242 -2.01 -11.25 9.34
N ALA A 243 -1.40 -10.41 10.21
CA ALA A 243 -0.47 -9.36 9.80
C ALA A 243 0.74 -9.94 9.05
N THR A 244 1.35 -11.00 9.58
CA THR A 244 2.51 -11.65 8.95
C THR A 244 2.12 -12.32 7.62
N ARG A 245 1.02 -13.08 7.62
CA ARG A 245 0.54 -13.80 6.43
C ARG A 245 0.17 -12.84 5.30
N SER A 246 -0.56 -11.78 5.63
CA SER A 246 -1.00 -10.77 4.65
C SER A 246 0.17 -10.00 4.04
N TRP A 247 1.16 -9.63 4.84
CA TRP A 247 2.38 -8.98 4.33
C TRP A 247 3.19 -9.89 3.41
N ASN A 248 3.30 -11.18 3.75
CA ASN A 248 3.96 -12.16 2.88
C ASN A 248 3.19 -12.38 1.58
N GLN A 249 1.85 -12.41 1.63
CA GLN A 249 1.02 -12.53 0.44
C GLN A 249 1.17 -11.32 -0.49
N MET A 250 1.26 -10.11 0.06
CA MET A 250 1.58 -8.90 -0.73
C MET A 250 2.93 -9.04 -1.43
N LYS A 251 3.96 -9.56 -0.77
CA LYS A 251 5.29 -9.76 -1.41
C LYS A 251 5.22 -10.76 -2.58
N ILE A 252 4.47 -11.84 -2.43
CA ILE A 252 4.23 -12.81 -3.51
C ILE A 252 3.52 -12.13 -4.68
N PHE A 253 2.47 -11.38 -4.40
CA PHE A 253 1.72 -10.63 -5.39
C PHE A 253 2.59 -9.58 -6.12
N PHE A 254 3.47 -8.90 -5.40
CA PHE A 254 4.43 -7.97 -6.02
C PHE A 254 5.43 -8.69 -6.93
N GLY A 255 5.88 -9.90 -6.56
CA GLY A 255 6.65 -10.77 -7.45
C GLY A 255 5.92 -11.05 -8.76
N GLU A 256 4.62 -11.33 -8.70
CA GLU A 256 3.78 -11.57 -9.87
C GLU A 256 3.63 -10.34 -10.76
N ILE A 257 3.24 -9.20 -10.19
CA ILE A 257 2.89 -8.01 -10.99
C ILE A 257 4.11 -7.22 -11.49
N PHE A 258 5.27 -7.36 -10.85
CA PHE A 258 6.51 -6.67 -11.25
C PHE A 258 7.49 -7.57 -12.00
N GLY A 259 7.23 -8.89 -12.05
CA GLY A 259 8.11 -9.86 -12.72
C GLY A 259 9.45 -10.05 -12.00
N GLN A 260 9.41 -10.19 -10.68
CA GLN A 260 10.60 -10.38 -9.82
C GLN A 260 10.67 -11.81 -9.27
#